data_534244f1c3ae7ff7eef09492cd38a777
#
_entry.id   534244f1c3ae7ff7eef09492cd38a777
#
_cell.length_a   1.000
_cell.length_b   1.000
_cell.length_c   1.000
_cell.angle_alpha   90.00
_cell.angle_beta   90.00
_cell.angle_gamma   90.00
#
_symmetry.space_group_name_H-M   'P 1'
#
loop_
_entity.id
_entity.type
_entity.pdbx_description
1 polymer ?
#
loop_
_entity_poly.entity_id
_entity_poly.type
_entity_poly.pdbx_seq_one_letter_code
_entity_poly.pdbx_strand_id
1 'polypeptide(L)'
;MADIAPAGLRYPHDTPPAHGIEAIEVAPGVLWLRMPLPMKLDHVNIYAFDEGDSWTIIDTGFASKKSKAIWAEALAGPLGGKPVSRVVVTHHHPDHIGLAGWFQSEHGAELVTTRTAWLTARMLILDEQKIPAAESLAFYKLSGMDPALLDKRASERPFNFCDIVEPLPLGYTRIKQDDTIQIGGRTWDVHMGNGHAPEHATFWSRDDNLVIAGDQILSSISPNVGVHPTEPMADPIGEWLEACERLAPLARADHLVLGGHKLPFTGLPKRMEQLIENHHSALKRLLAFIDTPKSASECFSPLFKRKIGEAEYGLALVEAVAHLSHLYQSGLATRALRAEDGAWVYQSKG
;
A
#
# COMPACT_ATOMS: atom_id res chain seq x y z
N MET A 1 4.12 -22.50 -2.62
CA MET A 1 3.53 -22.73 -3.96
C MET A 1 4.01 -21.61 -4.85
N ALA A 2 4.50 -21.90 -6.06
CA ALA A 2 4.87 -20.84 -6.99
C ALA A 2 3.65 -19.95 -7.29
N ASP A 3 3.85 -18.64 -7.32
CA ASP A 3 2.80 -17.69 -7.68
C ASP A 3 2.46 -17.90 -9.18
N ILE A 4 1.23 -18.33 -9.44
CA ILE A 4 0.73 -18.49 -10.81
C ILE A 4 0.35 -17.11 -11.34
N ALA A 5 0.92 -16.72 -12.48
CA ALA A 5 0.59 -15.45 -13.10
C ALA A 5 -0.90 -15.40 -13.49
N PRO A 6 -1.63 -14.31 -13.14
CA PRO A 6 -2.97 -14.07 -13.68
C PRO A 6 -2.98 -14.09 -15.20
N ALA A 7 -4.13 -14.43 -15.80
CA ALA A 7 -4.26 -14.53 -17.25
C ALA A 7 -3.81 -13.24 -17.96
N GLY A 8 -2.92 -13.37 -18.94
CA GLY A 8 -2.38 -12.25 -19.70
C GLY A 8 -1.15 -11.55 -19.09
N LEU A 9 -0.70 -12.01 -17.91
CA LEU A 9 0.55 -11.55 -17.29
C LEU A 9 1.66 -12.59 -17.48
N ARG A 10 2.92 -12.12 -17.37
CA ARG A 10 4.10 -12.99 -17.32
C ARG A 10 5.00 -12.53 -16.18
N TYR A 11 5.70 -13.47 -15.56
CA TYR A 11 6.73 -13.24 -14.54
C TYR A 11 8.11 -13.51 -15.15
N PRO A 12 8.84 -12.48 -15.63
CA PRO A 12 10.19 -12.66 -16.15
C PRO A 12 11.15 -13.20 -15.08
N HIS A 13 10.87 -12.92 -13.81
CA HIS A 13 11.59 -13.39 -12.64
C HIS A 13 10.59 -14.13 -11.73
N ASP A 14 10.45 -15.44 -11.91
CA ASP A 14 9.47 -16.29 -11.22
C ASP A 14 9.98 -16.82 -9.87
N THR A 15 11.27 -16.73 -9.63
CA THR A 15 11.92 -17.11 -8.38
C THR A 15 12.35 -15.84 -7.63
N PRO A 16 11.74 -15.52 -6.48
CA PRO A 16 12.10 -14.33 -5.73
C PRO A 16 13.43 -14.50 -4.97
N PRO A 17 14.17 -13.41 -4.70
CA PRO A 17 15.36 -13.48 -3.86
C PRO A 17 15.01 -13.90 -2.44
N ALA A 18 15.90 -14.64 -1.79
CA ALA A 18 15.80 -14.91 -0.36
C ALA A 18 15.94 -13.59 0.43
N HIS A 19 15.18 -13.48 1.55
CA HIS A 19 15.07 -12.24 2.30
C HIS A 19 16.45 -11.66 2.71
N GLY A 20 16.81 -10.54 2.10
CA GLY A 20 17.96 -9.70 2.45
C GLY A 20 19.35 -10.26 2.15
N ILE A 21 19.48 -11.57 1.89
CA ILE A 21 20.77 -12.23 1.65
C ILE A 21 21.09 -12.25 0.15
N GLU A 22 20.06 -12.25 -0.68
CA GLU A 22 20.17 -12.32 -2.14
C GLU A 22 19.57 -11.08 -2.78
N ALA A 23 20.11 -10.71 -3.93
CA ALA A 23 19.54 -9.73 -4.82
C ALA A 23 19.52 -10.30 -6.24
N ILE A 24 18.46 -10.03 -6.98
CA ILE A 24 18.30 -10.43 -8.37
C ILE A 24 18.34 -9.18 -9.23
N GLU A 25 19.23 -9.15 -10.23
CA GLU A 25 19.22 -8.08 -11.22
C GLU A 25 18.02 -8.27 -12.15
N VAL A 26 17.03 -7.36 -12.05
CA VAL A 26 15.79 -7.42 -12.83
C VAL A 26 15.83 -6.55 -14.10
N ALA A 27 16.77 -5.61 -14.15
CA ALA A 27 17.13 -4.81 -15.31
C ALA A 27 18.57 -4.30 -15.11
N PRO A 28 19.28 -3.84 -16.15
CA PRO A 28 20.64 -3.36 -16.01
C PRO A 28 20.80 -2.30 -14.92
N GLY A 29 21.59 -2.62 -13.88
CA GLY A 29 21.82 -1.75 -12.72
C GLY A 29 20.63 -1.65 -11.74
N VAL A 30 19.64 -2.56 -11.81
CA VAL A 30 18.49 -2.59 -10.92
C VAL A 30 18.43 -3.93 -10.18
N LEU A 31 18.69 -3.91 -8.89
CA LEU A 31 18.63 -5.06 -8.02
C LEU A 31 17.30 -5.13 -7.28
N TRP A 32 16.67 -6.31 -7.27
CA TRP A 32 15.48 -6.62 -6.50
C TRP A 32 15.87 -7.39 -5.23
N LEU A 33 15.48 -6.86 -4.08
CA LEU A 33 15.64 -7.47 -2.77
C LEU A 33 14.24 -7.67 -2.13
N ARG A 34 14.16 -8.49 -1.09
CA ARG A 34 12.97 -8.65 -0.26
C ARG A 34 13.26 -8.44 1.21
N MET A 35 12.40 -7.69 1.89
CA MET A 35 12.38 -7.56 3.34
C MET A 35 11.21 -8.35 3.92
N PRO A 36 11.39 -9.09 5.03
CA PRO A 36 10.34 -9.91 5.62
C PRO A 36 9.30 -9.06 6.34
N LEU A 37 8.03 -9.52 6.25
CA LEU A 37 6.91 -8.99 7.03
C LEU A 37 6.36 -10.08 7.96
N PRO A 38 5.91 -9.73 9.19
CA PRO A 38 5.40 -10.70 10.17
C PRO A 38 3.92 -11.02 9.95
N MET A 39 3.47 -11.19 8.71
CA MET A 39 2.08 -11.43 8.38
C MET A 39 1.95 -12.40 7.20
N LYS A 40 0.71 -12.68 6.75
CA LYS A 40 0.45 -13.57 5.63
C LYS A 40 1.06 -13.08 4.30
N LEU A 41 1.06 -11.77 4.08
CA LEU A 41 1.89 -11.12 3.08
C LEU A 41 3.28 -10.97 3.68
N ASP A 42 4.15 -11.95 3.44
CA ASP A 42 5.38 -12.20 4.19
C ASP A 42 6.59 -11.34 3.76
N HIS A 43 6.41 -10.46 2.79
CA HIS A 43 7.51 -9.66 2.24
C HIS A 43 7.04 -8.32 1.69
N VAL A 44 7.97 -7.37 1.65
CA VAL A 44 7.94 -6.19 0.79
C VAL A 44 9.14 -6.20 -0.15
N ASN A 45 8.94 -5.82 -1.39
CA ASN A 45 10.00 -5.70 -2.39
C ASN A 45 10.72 -4.35 -2.23
N ILE A 46 12.03 -4.40 -2.33
CA ILE A 46 12.91 -3.24 -2.37
C ILE A 46 13.67 -3.29 -3.70
N TYR A 47 13.81 -2.15 -4.34
CA TYR A 47 14.60 -2.04 -5.57
C TYR A 47 15.77 -1.08 -5.35
N ALA A 48 16.99 -1.55 -5.61
CA ALA A 48 18.20 -0.74 -5.52
C ALA A 48 18.71 -0.42 -6.93
N PHE A 49 18.86 0.86 -7.21
CA PHE A 49 19.34 1.40 -8.48
C PHE A 49 20.79 1.86 -8.34
N ASP A 50 21.66 1.37 -9.21
CA ASP A 50 23.09 1.71 -9.22
C ASP A 50 23.31 3.16 -9.72
N GLU A 51 23.91 3.99 -8.88
CA GLU A 51 24.30 5.37 -9.20
C GLU A 51 25.83 5.50 -9.47
N GLY A 52 26.50 4.36 -9.67
CA GLY A 52 27.96 4.28 -9.85
C GLY A 52 28.67 4.00 -8.52
N ASP A 53 28.84 4.98 -7.67
CA ASP A 53 29.52 4.87 -6.37
C ASP A 53 28.57 4.74 -5.16
N SER A 54 27.28 4.79 -5.39
CA SER A 54 26.22 4.68 -4.37
C SER A 54 24.98 3.98 -4.92
N TRP A 55 23.97 3.79 -4.05
CA TRP A 55 22.64 3.27 -4.41
C TRP A 55 21.55 4.29 -4.11
N THR A 56 20.58 4.38 -5.01
CA THR A 56 19.22 4.87 -4.71
C THR A 56 18.34 3.65 -4.44
N ILE A 57 17.66 3.60 -3.30
CA ILE A 57 16.70 2.53 -2.99
C ILE A 57 15.26 3.04 -3.05
N ILE A 58 14.35 2.17 -3.50
CA ILE A 58 12.91 2.40 -3.49
C ILE A 58 12.33 1.60 -2.33
N ASP A 59 11.74 2.31 -1.36
CA ASP A 59 11.18 1.79 -0.11
C ASP A 59 12.22 1.12 0.81
N THR A 60 11.84 0.71 2.04
CA THR A 60 12.83 0.35 3.07
C THR A 60 12.50 -0.87 3.93
N GLY A 61 11.24 -1.29 4.02
CA GLY A 61 10.80 -2.33 4.95
C GLY A 61 10.42 -1.80 6.34
N PHE A 62 9.84 -2.64 7.18
CA PHE A 62 9.52 -2.33 8.59
C PHE A 62 10.75 -2.05 9.42
N ALA A 63 10.64 -1.10 10.35
CA ALA A 63 11.64 -0.88 11.39
C ALA A 63 11.62 -2.02 12.41
N SER A 64 12.68 -2.81 12.41
CA SER A 64 12.92 -3.83 13.40
C SER A 64 14.41 -4.14 13.51
N LYS A 65 14.84 -4.74 14.62
CA LYS A 65 16.23 -5.23 14.75
C LYS A 65 16.58 -6.24 13.67
N LYS A 66 15.61 -7.09 13.28
CA LYS A 66 15.78 -8.08 12.22
C LYS A 66 15.96 -7.41 10.86
N SER A 67 15.13 -6.42 10.52
CA SER A 67 15.24 -5.70 9.25
C SER A 67 16.56 -4.92 9.14
N LYS A 68 17.01 -4.29 10.23
CA LYS A 68 18.32 -3.61 10.27
C LYS A 68 19.49 -4.58 10.09
N ALA A 69 19.44 -5.77 10.71
CA ALA A 69 20.46 -6.81 10.51
C ALA A 69 20.49 -7.29 9.04
N ILE A 70 19.32 -7.53 8.44
CA ILE A 70 19.20 -7.90 7.03
C ILE A 70 19.75 -6.80 6.12
N TRP A 71 19.46 -5.53 6.42
CA TRP A 71 20.04 -4.41 5.66
C TRP A 71 21.57 -4.36 5.77
N ALA A 72 22.14 -4.61 6.97
CA ALA A 72 23.59 -4.67 7.15
C ALA A 72 24.23 -5.76 6.27
N GLU A 73 23.60 -6.94 6.21
CA GLU A 73 24.04 -8.04 5.33
C GLU A 73 23.88 -7.68 3.85
N ALA A 74 22.76 -7.07 3.45
CA ALA A 74 22.53 -6.65 2.07
C ALA A 74 23.55 -5.59 1.60
N LEU A 75 23.82 -4.60 2.45
CA LEU A 75 24.80 -3.54 2.17
C LEU A 75 26.22 -4.10 2.00
N ALA A 76 26.65 -5.01 2.87
CA ALA A 76 27.98 -5.63 2.81
C ALA A 76 28.10 -6.66 1.67
N GLY A 77 27.00 -7.35 1.35
CA GLY A 77 26.93 -8.44 0.37
C GLY A 77 26.51 -7.96 -1.02
N PRO A 78 25.25 -8.18 -1.42
CA PRO A 78 24.81 -7.94 -2.81
C PRO A 78 24.90 -6.47 -3.25
N LEU A 79 24.89 -5.51 -2.34
CA LEU A 79 25.08 -4.09 -2.65
C LEU A 79 26.57 -3.66 -2.67
N GLY A 80 27.50 -4.60 -2.49
CA GLY A 80 28.92 -4.42 -2.73
C GLY A 80 29.62 -3.40 -1.83
N GLY A 81 29.08 -3.13 -0.65
CA GLY A 81 29.65 -2.13 0.29
C GLY A 81 29.46 -0.67 -0.12
N LYS A 82 28.77 -0.40 -1.23
CA LYS A 82 28.45 0.98 -1.65
C LYS A 82 27.40 1.58 -0.69
N PRO A 83 27.50 2.87 -0.37
CA PRO A 83 26.51 3.54 0.48
C PRO A 83 25.15 3.69 -0.23
N VAL A 84 24.07 3.73 0.55
CA VAL A 84 22.80 4.26 0.07
C VAL A 84 22.80 5.76 0.24
N SER A 85 22.84 6.49 -0.86
CA SER A 85 22.86 7.97 -0.86
C SER A 85 21.47 8.57 -0.88
N ARG A 86 20.46 7.80 -1.32
CA ARG A 86 19.09 8.28 -1.47
C ARG A 86 18.07 7.17 -1.25
N VAL A 87 17.01 7.51 -0.53
CA VAL A 87 15.80 6.68 -0.32
C VAL A 87 14.63 7.38 -0.99
N VAL A 88 13.99 6.72 -1.94
CA VAL A 88 12.75 7.18 -2.56
C VAL A 88 11.62 6.36 -1.99
N VAL A 89 10.68 7.00 -1.29
CA VAL A 89 9.54 6.31 -0.68
C VAL A 89 8.30 6.52 -1.53
N THR A 90 7.65 5.41 -1.92
CA THR A 90 6.46 5.44 -2.76
C THR A 90 5.25 6.00 -2.02
N HIS A 91 5.05 5.61 -0.77
CA HIS A 91 3.93 6.04 0.09
C HIS A 91 4.23 5.81 1.59
N HIS A 92 3.32 6.27 2.45
CA HIS A 92 3.55 6.33 3.90
C HIS A 92 3.39 5.01 4.66
N HIS A 93 2.95 3.90 4.05
CA HIS A 93 2.73 2.66 4.81
C HIS A 93 4.02 2.14 5.46
N PRO A 94 3.90 1.47 6.64
CA PRO A 94 5.05 1.16 7.47
C PRO A 94 6.09 0.26 6.80
N ASP A 95 5.65 -0.65 5.94
CA ASP A 95 6.54 -1.58 5.22
C ASP A 95 7.27 -0.93 4.04
N HIS A 96 6.93 0.31 3.71
CA HIS A 96 7.62 1.12 2.70
C HIS A 96 8.50 2.19 3.33
N ILE A 97 7.98 2.98 4.28
CA ILE A 97 8.70 4.10 4.89
C ILE A 97 9.46 3.72 6.18
N GLY A 98 9.26 2.51 6.69
CA GLY A 98 9.63 2.12 8.06
C GLY A 98 11.06 2.41 8.48
N LEU A 99 12.04 2.19 7.62
CA LEU A 99 13.45 2.46 7.89
C LEU A 99 13.98 3.72 7.19
N ALA A 100 13.13 4.53 6.55
CA ALA A 100 13.59 5.75 5.88
C ALA A 100 14.31 6.71 6.84
N GLY A 101 13.80 6.89 8.06
CA GLY A 101 14.46 7.71 9.09
C GLY A 101 15.80 7.15 9.55
N TRP A 102 15.94 5.84 9.62
CA TRP A 102 17.20 5.17 9.92
C TRP A 102 18.25 5.42 8.80
N PHE A 103 17.86 5.31 7.54
CA PHE A 103 18.76 5.65 6.42
C PHE A 103 19.18 7.11 6.43
N GLN A 104 18.27 8.04 6.79
CA GLN A 104 18.63 9.45 6.93
C GLN A 104 19.63 9.69 8.06
N SER A 105 19.38 9.10 9.25
CA SER A 105 20.19 9.38 10.44
C SER A 105 21.52 8.63 10.47
N GLU A 106 21.53 7.34 10.10
CA GLU A 106 22.70 6.48 10.22
C GLU A 106 23.55 6.42 8.93
N HIS A 107 22.91 6.60 7.77
CA HIS A 107 23.59 6.50 6.46
C HIS A 107 23.72 7.86 5.74
N GLY A 108 23.10 8.92 6.26
CA GLY A 108 23.12 10.23 5.63
C GLY A 108 22.37 10.28 4.31
N ALA A 109 21.47 9.34 4.05
CA ALA A 109 20.73 9.26 2.80
C ALA A 109 19.72 10.40 2.67
N GLU A 110 19.58 10.95 1.47
CA GLU A 110 18.50 11.88 1.13
C GLU A 110 17.15 11.12 1.13
N LEU A 111 16.15 11.66 1.80
CA LEU A 111 14.76 11.14 1.69
C LEU A 111 14.01 11.90 0.61
N VAL A 112 13.51 11.18 -0.39
CA VAL A 112 12.66 11.70 -1.47
C VAL A 112 11.28 11.06 -1.34
N THR A 113 10.24 11.86 -1.20
CA THR A 113 8.86 11.36 -1.12
C THR A 113 7.83 12.47 -1.39
N THR A 114 6.54 12.13 -1.37
CA THR A 114 5.47 13.11 -1.51
C THR A 114 5.23 13.87 -0.20
N ARG A 115 4.61 15.04 -0.30
CA ARG A 115 4.28 15.85 0.89
C ARG A 115 3.34 15.09 1.83
N THR A 116 2.31 14.48 1.28
CA THR A 116 1.31 13.77 2.08
C THR A 116 1.90 12.54 2.73
N ALA A 117 2.73 11.76 2.04
CA ALA A 117 3.41 10.61 2.63
C ALA A 117 4.29 11.01 3.83
N TRP A 118 5.10 12.08 3.68
CA TRP A 118 5.95 12.56 4.76
C TRP A 118 5.14 13.10 5.95
N LEU A 119 4.12 13.95 5.70
CA LEU A 119 3.30 14.54 6.76
C LEU A 119 2.50 13.47 7.51
N THR A 120 1.90 12.51 6.78
CA THR A 120 1.12 11.42 7.37
C THR A 120 2.00 10.53 8.23
N ALA A 121 3.15 10.10 7.72
CA ALA A 121 4.07 9.28 8.49
C ALA A 121 4.56 10.00 9.76
N ARG A 122 4.96 11.28 9.66
CA ARG A 122 5.36 12.05 10.84
C ARG A 122 4.25 12.22 11.86
N MET A 123 3.03 12.51 11.41
CA MET A 123 1.87 12.60 12.29
C MET A 123 1.65 11.28 13.04
N LEU A 124 1.63 10.17 12.31
CA LEU A 124 1.37 8.84 12.89
C LEU A 124 2.50 8.37 13.82
N ILE A 125 3.77 8.71 13.55
CA ILE A 125 4.89 8.43 14.46
C ILE A 125 4.74 9.20 15.78
N LEU A 126 4.28 10.44 15.73
CA LEU A 126 4.15 11.32 16.89
C LEU A 126 2.85 11.05 17.69
N ASP A 127 1.85 10.43 17.07
CA ASP A 127 0.56 10.09 17.68
C ASP A 127 0.61 8.71 18.36
N GLU A 128 1.55 8.51 19.29
CA GLU A 128 1.59 7.29 20.08
C GLU A 128 0.46 7.25 21.10
N GLN A 129 -0.37 6.20 21.05
CA GLN A 129 -1.53 6.02 21.91
C GLN A 129 -1.32 4.82 22.87
N LYS A 130 -1.54 5.04 24.17
CA LYS A 130 -1.54 3.98 25.19
C LYS A 130 -2.87 3.25 25.26
N ILE A 131 -3.95 3.94 24.93
CA ILE A 131 -5.31 3.42 24.79
C ILE A 131 -5.87 3.93 23.46
N PRO A 132 -6.81 3.21 22.83
CA PRO A 132 -7.40 3.66 21.57
C PRO A 132 -8.10 5.02 21.73
N ALA A 133 -7.96 5.89 20.73
CA ALA A 133 -8.71 7.14 20.68
C ALA A 133 -10.22 6.89 20.66
N ALA A 134 -10.99 7.73 21.34
CA ALA A 134 -12.45 7.63 21.38
C ALA A 134 -13.06 7.67 19.98
N GLU A 135 -12.51 8.47 19.08
CA GLU A 135 -12.90 8.61 17.69
C GLU A 135 -12.69 7.33 16.90
N SER A 136 -11.59 6.60 17.15
CA SER A 136 -11.33 5.30 16.52
C SER A 136 -12.35 4.25 16.97
N LEU A 137 -12.65 4.19 18.27
CA LEU A 137 -13.67 3.28 18.81
C LEU A 137 -15.07 3.63 18.28
N ALA A 138 -15.40 4.93 18.19
CA ALA A 138 -16.65 5.39 17.60
C ALA A 138 -16.77 4.99 16.12
N PHE A 139 -15.70 5.14 15.35
CA PHE A 139 -15.64 4.71 13.95
C PHE A 139 -15.88 3.20 13.79
N TYR A 140 -15.22 2.37 14.63
CA TYR A 140 -15.42 0.91 14.58
C TYR A 140 -16.85 0.50 14.97
N LYS A 141 -17.43 1.16 15.98
CA LYS A 141 -18.84 0.96 16.35
C LYS A 141 -19.77 1.34 15.20
N LEU A 142 -19.59 2.52 14.60
CA LEU A 142 -20.38 2.97 13.45
C LEU A 142 -20.23 2.04 12.24
N SER A 143 -19.08 1.38 12.09
CA SER A 143 -18.85 0.39 11.03
C SER A 143 -19.50 -0.97 11.31
N GLY A 144 -20.17 -1.14 12.45
CA GLY A 144 -20.82 -2.38 12.85
C GLY A 144 -19.87 -3.46 13.36
N MET A 145 -18.73 -3.07 13.98
CA MET A 145 -17.83 -4.03 14.61
C MET A 145 -18.57 -4.81 15.70
N ASP A 146 -18.28 -6.12 15.78
CA ASP A 146 -18.81 -6.97 16.84
C ASP A 146 -18.55 -6.36 18.22
N PRO A 147 -19.54 -6.24 19.12
CA PRO A 147 -19.40 -5.58 20.42
C PRO A 147 -18.31 -6.19 21.30
N ALA A 148 -18.16 -7.53 21.32
CA ALA A 148 -17.13 -8.18 22.11
C ALA A 148 -15.72 -7.88 21.58
N LEU A 149 -15.56 -7.78 20.25
CA LEU A 149 -14.32 -7.39 19.64
C LEU A 149 -14.02 -5.90 19.87
N LEU A 150 -15.02 -5.04 19.86
CA LEU A 150 -14.88 -3.63 20.18
C LEU A 150 -14.44 -3.42 21.63
N ASP A 151 -15.07 -4.12 22.60
CA ASP A 151 -14.70 -4.09 24.02
C ASP A 151 -13.28 -4.59 24.25
N LYS A 152 -12.90 -5.68 23.58
CA LYS A 152 -11.51 -6.19 23.60
C LYS A 152 -10.53 -5.09 23.11
N ARG A 153 -10.78 -4.49 21.95
CA ARG A 153 -9.94 -3.41 21.41
C ARG A 153 -9.86 -2.20 22.34
N ALA A 154 -10.97 -1.82 22.97
CA ALA A 154 -11.01 -0.70 23.89
C ALA A 154 -10.13 -0.92 25.15
N SER A 155 -9.88 -2.18 25.53
CA SER A 155 -9.09 -2.56 26.71
C SER A 155 -7.59 -2.81 26.41
N GLU A 156 -7.20 -2.89 25.15
CA GLU A 156 -5.84 -3.20 24.73
C GLU A 156 -5.11 -1.94 24.20
N ARG A 157 -3.78 -1.89 24.38
CA ARG A 157 -2.98 -0.87 23.67
C ARG A 157 -3.14 -1.07 22.17
N PRO A 158 -3.48 -0.04 21.41
CA PRO A 158 -3.59 -0.18 19.97
C PRO A 158 -2.20 -0.39 19.35
N PHE A 159 -2.19 -0.94 18.14
CA PHE A 159 -1.01 -0.84 17.29
C PHE A 159 -0.70 0.64 17.03
N ASN A 160 0.55 1.04 17.24
CA ASN A 160 1.02 2.38 16.92
C ASN A 160 2.00 2.33 15.75
N PHE A 161 1.94 3.32 14.92
CA PHE A 161 2.80 3.43 13.75
C PHE A 161 4.30 3.47 14.14
N CYS A 162 4.62 4.14 15.25
CA CYS A 162 5.98 4.20 15.83
C CYS A 162 6.51 2.86 16.34
N ASP A 163 5.68 1.81 16.44
CA ASP A 163 6.15 0.48 16.83
C ASP A 163 7.02 -0.17 15.74
N ILE A 164 6.82 0.22 14.46
CA ILE A 164 7.46 -0.38 13.30
C ILE A 164 7.95 0.63 12.25
N VAL A 165 8.01 1.92 12.62
CA VAL A 165 8.57 2.99 11.78
C VAL A 165 9.54 3.82 12.60
N GLU A 166 10.78 3.98 12.12
CA GLU A 166 11.78 4.84 12.75
C GLU A 166 11.38 6.32 12.65
N PRO A 167 11.73 7.15 13.64
CA PRO A 167 11.49 8.57 13.58
C PRO A 167 12.10 9.19 12.33
N LEU A 168 11.29 9.96 11.60
CA LEU A 168 11.76 10.70 10.42
C LEU A 168 12.43 12.01 10.88
N PRO A 169 13.71 12.27 10.54
CA PRO A 169 14.33 13.57 10.71
C PRO A 169 13.58 14.69 9.99
N LEU A 170 13.88 15.94 10.34
CA LEU A 170 13.39 17.08 9.59
C LEU A 170 14.07 17.14 8.22
N GLY A 171 13.30 17.51 7.21
CA GLY A 171 13.77 17.66 5.85
C GLY A 171 13.57 16.41 4.99
N TYR A 172 13.08 16.66 3.79
CA TYR A 172 12.92 15.69 2.71
C TYR A 172 12.89 16.45 1.38
N THR A 173 13.25 15.78 0.30
CA THR A 173 13.07 16.31 -1.06
C THR A 173 11.69 15.90 -1.56
N ARG A 174 10.86 16.90 -1.88
CA ARG A 174 9.49 16.67 -2.32
C ARG A 174 9.45 16.30 -3.79
N ILE A 175 8.66 15.26 -4.10
CA ILE A 175 8.14 14.95 -5.43
C ILE A 175 6.62 15.14 -5.46
N LYS A 176 6.07 15.41 -6.64
CA LYS A 176 4.64 15.61 -6.90
C LYS A 176 4.26 15.13 -8.31
N GLN A 177 2.95 15.13 -8.59
CA GLN A 177 2.43 14.84 -9.93
C GLN A 177 3.15 15.64 -11.01
N ASP A 178 3.51 15.00 -12.10
CA ASP A 178 4.18 15.52 -13.31
C ASP A 178 5.62 16.03 -13.08
N ASP A 179 6.21 15.76 -11.92
CA ASP A 179 7.65 15.95 -11.74
C ASP A 179 8.45 14.92 -12.55
N THR A 180 9.71 15.23 -12.77
CA THR A 180 10.70 14.31 -13.36
C THR A 180 11.83 14.12 -12.37
N ILE A 181 12.28 12.87 -12.17
CA ILE A 181 13.38 12.53 -11.28
C ILE A 181 14.41 11.64 -11.99
N GLN A 182 15.68 11.78 -11.62
CA GLN A 182 16.76 10.90 -12.08
C GLN A 182 17.00 9.79 -11.05
N ILE A 183 16.95 8.52 -11.47
CA ILE A 183 17.24 7.34 -10.63
C ILE A 183 17.97 6.30 -11.47
N GLY A 184 19.18 5.88 -11.05
CA GLY A 184 19.94 4.82 -11.71
C GLY A 184 20.29 5.12 -13.17
N GLY A 185 20.66 6.37 -13.47
CA GLY A 185 20.97 6.82 -14.81
C GLY A 185 19.76 6.94 -15.76
N ARG A 186 18.53 6.82 -15.24
CA ARG A 186 17.26 6.90 -15.99
C ARG A 186 16.46 8.13 -15.57
N THR A 187 15.73 8.67 -16.52
CA THR A 187 14.76 9.75 -16.32
C THR A 187 13.38 9.15 -16.09
N TRP A 188 12.71 9.52 -14.99
CA TRP A 188 11.43 8.99 -14.61
C TRP A 188 10.36 10.07 -14.53
N ASP A 189 9.21 9.84 -15.17
CA ASP A 189 8.01 10.63 -14.92
C ASP A 189 7.34 10.17 -13.63
N VAL A 190 6.95 11.14 -12.80
CA VAL A 190 6.27 10.89 -11.53
C VAL A 190 4.77 11.04 -11.71
N HIS A 191 4.03 9.96 -11.49
CA HIS A 191 2.57 9.99 -11.50
C HIS A 191 2.03 9.55 -10.15
N MET A 192 1.07 10.33 -9.62
CA MET A 192 0.45 9.99 -8.34
C MET A 192 -0.67 8.98 -8.54
N GLY A 193 -0.67 7.94 -7.72
CA GLY A 193 -1.81 7.13 -7.40
C GLY A 193 -2.53 7.66 -6.17
N ASN A 194 -3.76 7.24 -5.96
CA ASN A 194 -4.55 7.53 -4.76
C ASN A 194 -5.38 6.30 -4.37
N GLY A 195 -6.09 6.38 -3.29
CA GLY A 195 -7.01 5.36 -2.82
C GLY A 195 -6.35 4.33 -1.90
N HIS A 196 -5.27 3.66 -2.33
CA HIS A 196 -4.49 2.81 -1.43
C HIS A 196 -3.74 3.64 -0.37
N ALA A 197 -3.10 4.71 -0.82
CA ALA A 197 -2.53 5.75 0.02
C ALA A 197 -2.60 7.09 -0.72
N PRO A 198 -2.84 8.21 -0.01
CA PRO A 198 -2.90 9.52 -0.65
C PRO A 198 -1.53 9.94 -1.19
N GLU A 199 -1.51 10.53 -2.37
CA GLU A 199 -0.29 10.90 -3.11
C GLU A 199 0.73 9.74 -3.21
N HIS A 200 0.25 8.50 -3.44
CA HIS A 200 1.14 7.37 -3.70
C HIS A 200 1.93 7.61 -4.99
N ALA A 201 3.28 7.66 -4.91
CA ALA A 201 4.10 7.91 -6.09
C ALA A 201 4.32 6.63 -6.91
N THR A 202 4.15 6.73 -8.23
CA THR A 202 4.59 5.76 -9.21
C THR A 202 5.59 6.42 -10.17
N PHE A 203 6.57 5.65 -10.68
CA PHE A 203 7.62 6.19 -11.55
C PHE A 203 7.68 5.42 -12.85
N TRP A 204 7.66 6.14 -13.96
CA TRP A 204 7.58 5.61 -15.32
C TRP A 204 8.81 6.03 -16.09
N SER A 205 9.65 5.07 -16.46
CA SER A 205 10.90 5.35 -17.16
C SER A 205 10.64 5.89 -18.56
N ARG A 206 11.41 6.95 -18.92
CA ARG A 206 11.45 7.47 -20.30
C ARG A 206 12.46 6.73 -21.16
N ASP A 207 13.43 6.05 -20.53
CA ASP A 207 14.62 5.51 -21.19
C ASP A 207 14.48 4.04 -21.54
N ASP A 208 13.57 3.33 -20.85
CA ASP A 208 13.30 1.90 -21.06
C ASP A 208 11.84 1.53 -20.72
N ASN A 209 11.56 0.24 -20.48
CA ASN A 209 10.21 -0.25 -20.19
C ASN A 209 9.94 -0.46 -18.70
N LEU A 210 10.68 0.16 -17.79
CA LEU A 210 10.49 -0.02 -16.36
C LEU A 210 9.38 0.88 -15.80
N VAL A 211 8.58 0.32 -14.87
CA VAL A 211 7.60 1.06 -14.07
C VAL A 211 7.75 0.65 -12.61
N ILE A 212 8.04 1.61 -11.73
CA ILE A 212 7.99 1.42 -10.28
C ILE A 212 6.57 1.75 -9.85
N ALA A 213 5.80 0.74 -9.45
CA ALA A 213 4.38 0.88 -9.17
C ALA A 213 4.06 0.92 -7.67
N GLY A 214 5.01 0.58 -6.78
CA GLY A 214 4.73 0.40 -5.35
C GLY A 214 3.50 -0.47 -5.16
N ASP A 215 2.59 -0.04 -4.31
CA ASP A 215 1.35 -0.77 -4.05
C ASP A 215 0.15 -0.30 -4.88
N GLN A 216 0.33 0.71 -5.73
CA GLN A 216 -0.75 1.18 -6.61
C GLN A 216 -1.19 0.08 -7.59
N ILE A 217 -0.24 -0.71 -8.12
CA ILE A 217 -0.52 -1.79 -9.08
C ILE A 217 0.32 -3.02 -8.71
N LEU A 218 -0.33 -4.08 -8.25
CA LEU A 218 0.28 -5.34 -7.82
C LEU A 218 -0.07 -6.48 -8.77
N SER A 219 0.83 -7.46 -8.95
CA SER A 219 0.69 -8.52 -9.97
C SER A 219 -0.47 -9.49 -9.70
N SER A 220 -0.61 -10.01 -8.47
CA SER A 220 -1.53 -11.12 -8.17
C SER A 220 -2.50 -10.87 -7.02
N ILE A 221 -2.36 -9.73 -6.34
CA ILE A 221 -3.28 -9.27 -5.30
C ILE A 221 -3.80 -7.87 -5.63
N SER A 222 -4.94 -7.48 -5.07
CA SER A 222 -5.39 -6.08 -5.07
C SER A 222 -4.75 -5.34 -3.90
N PRO A 223 -4.37 -4.08 -4.04
CA PRO A 223 -4.03 -3.26 -2.89
C PRO A 223 -5.24 -3.17 -1.93
N ASN A 224 -4.98 -3.07 -0.63
CA ASN A 224 -6.05 -2.76 0.32
C ASN A 224 -6.44 -1.28 0.15
N VAL A 225 -7.71 -1.01 -0.01
CA VAL A 225 -8.27 0.34 -0.15
C VAL A 225 -9.27 0.55 0.96
N GLY A 226 -8.92 1.33 1.97
CA GLY A 226 -9.68 1.43 3.22
C GLY A 226 -10.03 2.86 3.63
N VAL A 227 -11.19 3.02 4.28
CA VAL A 227 -11.55 4.24 5.02
C VAL A 227 -11.11 4.09 6.47
N HIS A 228 -10.37 5.07 6.96
CA HIS A 228 -9.81 5.06 8.31
C HIS A 228 -10.46 6.13 9.23
N PRO A 229 -10.35 5.99 10.56
CA PRO A 229 -10.89 6.97 11.50
C PRO A 229 -10.41 8.41 11.30
N THR A 230 -9.23 8.57 10.72
CA THR A 230 -8.63 9.89 10.42
C THR A 230 -9.40 10.66 9.34
N GLU A 231 -10.04 9.94 8.40
CA GLU A 231 -10.83 10.54 7.32
C GLU A 231 -12.09 9.68 7.03
N PRO A 232 -13.06 9.68 7.97
CA PRO A 232 -14.18 8.71 7.95
C PRO A 232 -15.20 8.93 6.82
N MET A 233 -15.04 10.01 6.05
CA MET A 233 -15.89 10.36 4.90
C MET A 233 -15.17 10.28 3.58
N ALA A 234 -13.95 9.74 3.54
CA ALA A 234 -13.19 9.56 2.30
C ALA A 234 -13.89 8.60 1.32
N ASP A 235 -13.58 8.73 0.03
CA ASP A 235 -13.95 7.80 -1.04
C ASP A 235 -12.70 7.21 -1.72
N PRO A 236 -11.90 6.41 -1.01
CA PRO A 236 -10.66 5.90 -1.57
C PRO A 236 -10.87 4.91 -2.73
N ILE A 237 -12.05 4.28 -2.86
CA ILE A 237 -12.39 3.46 -4.04
C ILE A 237 -12.53 4.33 -5.28
N GLY A 238 -13.26 5.46 -5.18
CA GLY A 238 -13.39 6.43 -6.27
C GLY A 238 -12.04 7.01 -6.68
N GLU A 239 -11.23 7.42 -5.70
CA GLU A 239 -9.87 7.93 -5.94
C GLU A 239 -8.95 6.90 -6.61
N TRP A 240 -9.03 5.63 -6.20
CA TRP A 240 -8.21 4.56 -6.78
C TRP A 240 -8.62 4.25 -8.22
N LEU A 241 -9.93 4.19 -8.50
CA LEU A 241 -10.47 3.98 -9.85
C LEU A 241 -10.06 5.13 -10.78
N GLU A 242 -10.22 6.38 -10.34
CA GLU A 242 -9.79 7.57 -11.11
C GLU A 242 -8.29 7.52 -11.41
N ALA A 243 -7.47 7.22 -10.40
CA ALA A 243 -6.02 7.12 -10.57
C ALA A 243 -5.66 6.02 -11.59
N CYS A 244 -6.30 4.86 -11.54
CA CYS A 244 -6.07 3.78 -12.50
C CYS A 244 -6.53 4.15 -13.91
N GLU A 245 -7.66 4.83 -14.08
CA GLU A 245 -8.14 5.32 -15.38
C GLU A 245 -7.17 6.34 -15.98
N ARG A 246 -6.59 7.21 -15.18
CA ARG A 246 -5.59 8.20 -15.60
C ARG A 246 -4.25 7.56 -15.97
N LEU A 247 -3.83 6.49 -15.27
CA LEU A 247 -2.59 5.77 -15.54
C LEU A 247 -2.71 4.77 -16.70
N ALA A 248 -3.91 4.26 -17.00
CA ALA A 248 -4.13 3.23 -18.02
C ALA A 248 -3.61 3.61 -19.42
N PRO A 249 -3.76 4.85 -19.92
CA PRO A 249 -3.20 5.25 -21.21
C PRO A 249 -1.67 5.20 -21.31
N LEU A 250 -0.96 5.25 -20.18
CA LEU A 250 0.49 5.16 -20.13
C LEU A 250 0.99 3.70 -20.19
N ALA A 251 0.12 2.75 -19.88
CA ALA A 251 0.47 1.34 -19.75
C ALA A 251 0.77 0.70 -21.10
N ARG A 252 1.90 -0.02 -21.19
CA ARG A 252 2.27 -0.86 -22.33
C ARG A 252 2.43 -2.32 -21.91
N ALA A 253 2.19 -3.24 -22.82
CA ALA A 253 2.25 -4.68 -22.54
C ALA A 253 3.68 -5.17 -22.22
N ASP A 254 4.70 -4.46 -22.69
CA ASP A 254 6.11 -4.76 -22.48
C ASP A 254 6.69 -4.10 -21.22
N HIS A 255 5.92 -3.24 -20.53
CA HIS A 255 6.38 -2.67 -19.26
C HIS A 255 6.70 -3.78 -18.25
N LEU A 256 7.92 -3.76 -17.71
CA LEU A 256 8.30 -4.53 -16.53
C LEU A 256 7.94 -3.73 -15.29
N VAL A 257 6.93 -4.20 -14.58
CA VAL A 257 6.35 -3.52 -13.42
C VAL A 257 6.99 -4.03 -12.14
N LEU A 258 7.57 -3.13 -11.39
CA LEU A 258 8.22 -3.31 -10.10
C LEU A 258 7.22 -2.92 -8.99
N GLY A 259 6.44 -3.89 -8.52
CA GLY A 259 5.46 -3.69 -7.44
C GLY A 259 6.07 -3.84 -6.05
N GLY A 260 5.47 -3.21 -5.04
CA GLY A 260 5.90 -3.32 -3.64
C GLY A 260 5.75 -4.72 -3.06
N HIS A 261 4.88 -5.54 -3.62
CA HIS A 261 4.67 -6.93 -3.22
C HIS A 261 4.55 -7.84 -4.42
N LYS A 262 4.72 -9.16 -4.16
CA LYS A 262 4.64 -10.23 -5.16
C LYS A 262 5.79 -10.17 -6.17
N LEU A 263 5.60 -10.73 -7.35
CA LEU A 263 6.63 -10.82 -8.36
C LEU A 263 6.57 -9.63 -9.32
N PRO A 264 7.72 -9.12 -9.81
CA PRO A 264 7.76 -8.25 -10.98
C PRO A 264 7.08 -8.91 -12.18
N PHE A 265 6.36 -8.14 -13.00
CA PHE A 265 5.53 -8.70 -14.06
C PHE A 265 5.47 -7.83 -15.32
N THR A 266 5.09 -8.45 -16.43
CA THR A 266 4.69 -7.76 -17.67
C THR A 266 3.22 -8.02 -17.99
N GLY A 267 2.66 -7.21 -18.91
CA GLY A 267 1.23 -7.27 -19.23
C GLY A 267 0.42 -6.23 -18.46
N LEU A 268 1.01 -5.07 -18.17
CA LEU A 268 0.43 -3.99 -17.36
C LEU A 268 -0.99 -3.57 -17.78
N PRO A 269 -1.32 -3.33 -19.08
CA PRO A 269 -2.68 -2.94 -19.47
C PRO A 269 -3.72 -3.97 -19.02
N LYS A 270 -3.42 -5.27 -19.21
CA LYS A 270 -4.32 -6.35 -18.82
C LYS A 270 -4.49 -6.43 -17.30
N ARG A 271 -3.40 -6.18 -16.54
CA ARG A 271 -3.49 -6.15 -15.08
C ARG A 271 -4.36 -5.01 -14.58
N MET A 272 -4.24 -3.82 -15.15
CA MET A 272 -5.08 -2.68 -14.78
C MET A 272 -6.55 -2.94 -15.05
N GLU A 273 -6.90 -3.51 -16.23
CA GLU A 273 -8.28 -3.95 -16.51
C GLU A 273 -8.80 -4.92 -15.44
N GLN A 274 -8.00 -5.93 -15.05
CA GLN A 274 -8.40 -6.92 -14.04
C GLN A 274 -8.63 -6.28 -12.67
N LEU A 275 -7.79 -5.34 -12.27
CA LEU A 275 -7.91 -4.65 -10.98
C LEU A 275 -9.14 -3.74 -10.94
N ILE A 276 -9.38 -2.96 -11.98
CA ILE A 276 -10.56 -2.09 -12.13
C ILE A 276 -11.85 -2.95 -12.13
N GLU A 277 -11.89 -4.00 -12.95
CA GLU A 277 -13.05 -4.89 -13.03
C GLU A 277 -13.31 -5.61 -11.69
N ASN A 278 -12.26 -5.95 -10.93
CA ASN A 278 -12.42 -6.54 -9.60
C ASN A 278 -13.21 -5.63 -8.66
N HIS A 279 -12.91 -4.32 -8.64
CA HIS A 279 -13.67 -3.35 -7.83
C HIS A 279 -15.09 -3.15 -8.35
N HIS A 280 -15.29 -2.98 -9.66
CA HIS A 280 -16.64 -2.87 -10.23
C HIS A 280 -17.50 -4.11 -9.95
N SER A 281 -16.92 -5.30 -10.09
CA SER A 281 -17.59 -6.56 -9.77
C SER A 281 -17.91 -6.68 -8.27
N ALA A 282 -17.04 -6.20 -7.38
CA ALA A 282 -17.27 -6.16 -5.94
C ALA A 282 -18.40 -5.18 -5.58
N LEU A 283 -18.38 -3.97 -6.14
CA LEU A 283 -19.42 -2.96 -5.95
C LEU A 283 -20.80 -3.46 -6.45
N LYS A 284 -20.85 -4.12 -7.61
CA LYS A 284 -22.08 -4.71 -8.14
C LYS A 284 -22.65 -5.78 -7.22
N ARG A 285 -21.81 -6.68 -6.70
CA ARG A 285 -22.25 -7.72 -5.74
C ARG A 285 -22.73 -7.10 -4.43
N LEU A 286 -22.02 -6.09 -3.95
CA LEU A 286 -22.36 -5.39 -2.73
C LEU A 286 -23.69 -4.64 -2.87
N LEU A 287 -23.90 -3.92 -3.97
CA LEU A 287 -25.13 -3.20 -4.25
C LEU A 287 -26.36 -4.15 -4.28
N ALA A 288 -26.20 -5.34 -4.86
CA ALA A 288 -27.24 -6.37 -4.85
C ALA A 288 -27.48 -6.96 -3.46
N PHE A 289 -26.46 -7.03 -2.60
CA PHE A 289 -26.58 -7.61 -1.26
C PHE A 289 -27.21 -6.65 -0.24
N ILE A 290 -27.07 -5.35 -0.42
CA ILE A 290 -27.65 -4.32 0.44
C ILE A 290 -29.06 -3.91 -0.01
N ASP A 291 -29.85 -4.82 -0.58
CA ASP A 291 -31.29 -4.64 -0.85
C ASP A 291 -32.09 -4.38 0.44
N THR A 292 -31.58 -4.87 1.56
CA THR A 292 -31.98 -4.53 2.92
C THR A 292 -30.82 -3.88 3.67
N PRO A 293 -31.11 -3.03 4.71
CA PRO A 293 -30.06 -2.30 5.43
C PRO A 293 -28.99 -3.22 6.02
N LYS A 294 -27.71 -2.98 5.70
CA LYS A 294 -26.55 -3.75 6.16
C LYS A 294 -25.43 -2.82 6.64
N SER A 295 -24.77 -3.19 7.74
CA SER A 295 -23.54 -2.55 8.19
C SER A 295 -22.32 -3.08 7.42
N ALA A 296 -21.16 -2.41 7.57
CA ALA A 296 -19.94 -2.81 6.86
C ALA A 296 -19.48 -4.22 7.26
N SER A 297 -19.56 -4.58 8.54
CA SER A 297 -19.15 -5.91 9.00
C SER A 297 -20.05 -7.04 8.44
N GLU A 298 -21.31 -6.76 8.15
CA GLU A 298 -22.25 -7.72 7.54
C GLU A 298 -21.96 -7.93 6.04
N CYS A 299 -21.14 -7.08 5.42
CA CYS A 299 -20.82 -7.09 3.98
C CYS A 299 -19.54 -7.87 3.61
N PHE A 300 -18.88 -8.54 4.53
CA PHE A 300 -17.64 -9.27 4.25
C PHE A 300 -17.82 -10.38 3.21
N SER A 301 -18.91 -11.16 3.32
CA SER A 301 -19.14 -12.29 2.42
C SER A 301 -19.25 -11.89 0.95
N PRO A 302 -20.10 -10.91 0.54
CA PRO A 302 -20.19 -10.50 -0.85
C PRO A 302 -18.92 -9.81 -1.38
N LEU A 303 -18.14 -9.17 -0.50
CA LEU A 303 -16.89 -8.52 -0.90
C LEU A 303 -15.76 -9.52 -1.11
N PHE A 304 -15.45 -10.31 -0.08
CA PHE A 304 -14.22 -11.11 -0.05
C PHE A 304 -14.40 -12.54 -0.53
N LYS A 305 -15.63 -13.04 -0.68
CA LYS A 305 -15.95 -14.42 -1.12
C LYS A 305 -15.27 -15.50 -0.27
N ARG A 306 -14.86 -15.16 0.95
CA ARG A 306 -14.20 -16.04 1.91
C ARG A 306 -14.55 -15.61 3.34
N LYS A 307 -14.34 -16.50 4.29
CA LYS A 307 -14.43 -16.15 5.71
C LYS A 307 -13.25 -15.27 6.12
N ILE A 308 -13.52 -14.20 6.84
CA ILE A 308 -12.50 -13.29 7.40
C ILE A 308 -12.16 -13.77 8.82
N GLY A 309 -10.87 -13.95 9.09
CA GLY A 309 -10.34 -14.29 10.41
C GLY A 309 -10.08 -13.03 11.25
N GLU A 310 -9.86 -13.23 12.57
CA GLU A 310 -9.65 -12.13 13.52
C GLU A 310 -8.42 -11.25 13.15
N ALA A 311 -7.35 -11.86 12.69
CA ALA A 311 -6.13 -11.14 12.29
C ALA A 311 -6.32 -10.22 11.06
N GLU A 312 -7.27 -10.54 10.18
CA GLU A 312 -7.56 -9.77 8.97
C GLU A 312 -8.78 -8.85 9.15
N TYR A 313 -9.49 -8.94 10.28
CA TYR A 313 -10.77 -8.28 10.50
C TYR A 313 -10.69 -6.76 10.34
N GLY A 314 -9.64 -6.14 10.88
CA GLY A 314 -9.46 -4.69 10.80
C GLY A 314 -9.33 -4.19 9.36
N LEU A 315 -8.48 -4.83 8.57
CA LEU A 315 -8.29 -4.49 7.16
C LEU A 315 -9.57 -4.75 6.34
N ALA A 316 -10.26 -5.86 6.60
CA ALA A 316 -11.52 -6.15 5.93
C ALA A 316 -12.62 -5.14 6.27
N LEU A 317 -12.68 -4.67 7.53
CA LEU A 317 -13.68 -3.69 7.95
C LEU A 317 -13.49 -2.35 7.25
N VAL A 318 -12.27 -1.80 7.24
CA VAL A 318 -12.00 -0.51 6.59
C VAL A 318 -12.21 -0.58 5.07
N GLU A 319 -11.92 -1.72 4.44
CA GLU A 319 -12.19 -1.96 3.01
C GLU A 319 -13.69 -2.10 2.73
N ALA A 320 -14.45 -2.75 3.61
CA ALA A 320 -15.91 -2.83 3.48
C ALA A 320 -16.56 -1.44 3.64
N VAL A 321 -16.08 -0.62 4.59
CA VAL A 321 -16.52 0.77 4.73
C VAL A 321 -16.22 1.55 3.46
N ALA A 322 -15.04 1.38 2.86
CA ALA A 322 -14.65 2.08 1.64
C ALA A 322 -15.61 1.80 0.47
N HIS A 323 -15.93 0.52 0.24
CA HIS A 323 -16.87 0.14 -0.83
C HIS A 323 -18.28 0.67 -0.59
N LEU A 324 -18.76 0.63 0.66
CA LEU A 324 -20.09 1.17 1.01
C LEU A 324 -20.11 2.70 0.93
N SER A 325 -19.04 3.37 1.36
CA SER A 325 -18.88 4.83 1.22
C SER A 325 -18.92 5.25 -0.24
N HIS A 326 -18.25 4.51 -1.12
CA HIS A 326 -18.29 4.77 -2.56
C HIS A 326 -19.72 4.64 -3.13
N LEU A 327 -20.46 3.57 -2.78
CA LEU A 327 -21.86 3.41 -3.21
C LEU A 327 -22.76 4.53 -2.66
N TYR A 328 -22.52 4.99 -1.44
CA TYR A 328 -23.27 6.08 -0.84
C TYR A 328 -22.94 7.43 -1.52
N GLN A 329 -21.67 7.74 -1.73
CA GLN A 329 -21.21 9.02 -2.30
C GLN A 329 -21.57 9.12 -3.79
N SER A 330 -21.52 8.00 -4.54
CA SER A 330 -22.02 7.95 -5.92
C SER A 330 -23.54 7.94 -6.04
N GLY A 331 -24.28 8.03 -4.93
CA GLY A 331 -25.72 8.17 -4.92
C GLY A 331 -26.49 6.85 -5.19
N LEU A 332 -25.81 5.71 -5.25
CA LEU A 332 -26.40 4.39 -5.51
C LEU A 332 -27.01 3.75 -4.25
N ALA A 333 -26.55 4.17 -3.07
CA ALA A 333 -27.09 3.71 -1.78
C ALA A 333 -27.47 4.88 -0.88
N THR A 334 -28.34 4.60 0.10
CA THR A 334 -28.62 5.45 1.25
C THR A 334 -27.81 5.01 2.46
N ARG A 335 -27.63 5.87 3.46
CA ARG A 335 -27.02 5.56 4.75
C ARG A 335 -27.85 6.10 5.89
N ALA A 336 -28.04 5.29 6.93
CA ALA A 336 -28.75 5.67 8.14
C ALA A 336 -28.11 5.05 9.39
N LEU A 337 -28.42 5.55 10.58
CA LEU A 337 -28.05 4.92 11.84
C LEU A 337 -29.09 3.85 12.21
N ARG A 338 -28.64 2.66 12.53
CA ARG A 338 -29.49 1.58 13.06
C ARG A 338 -29.71 1.81 14.56
N ALA A 339 -30.97 1.81 14.99
CA ALA A 339 -31.34 2.16 16.36
C ALA A 339 -30.81 1.17 17.40
N GLU A 340 -30.70 -0.12 17.05
CA GLU A 340 -30.38 -1.22 17.96
C GLU A 340 -28.93 -1.18 18.45
N ASP A 341 -27.98 -0.80 17.60
CA ASP A 341 -26.53 -0.83 17.89
C ASP A 341 -25.80 0.46 17.55
N GLY A 342 -26.48 1.39 16.87
CA GLY A 342 -25.89 2.65 16.42
C GLY A 342 -24.93 2.52 15.25
N ALA A 343 -24.94 1.37 14.53
CA ALA A 343 -24.12 1.19 13.35
C ALA A 343 -24.70 1.95 12.14
N TRP A 344 -23.83 2.43 11.27
CA TRP A 344 -24.24 2.86 9.93
C TRP A 344 -24.67 1.63 9.13
N VAL A 345 -25.86 1.71 8.59
CA VAL A 345 -26.39 0.74 7.64
C VAL A 345 -26.62 1.41 6.30
N TYR A 346 -26.31 0.66 5.27
CA TYR A 346 -26.42 1.10 3.88
C TYR A 346 -27.48 0.26 3.19
N GLN A 347 -28.24 0.90 2.29
CA GLN A 347 -29.28 0.23 1.51
C GLN A 347 -29.25 0.76 0.07
N SER A 348 -29.34 -0.14 -0.93
CA SER A 348 -29.46 0.23 -2.35
C SER A 348 -30.73 1.04 -2.60
N LYS A 349 -30.66 1.98 -3.53
CA LYS A 349 -31.82 2.82 -3.89
C LYS A 349 -32.80 2.12 -4.86
N GLY A 350 -32.51 0.91 -5.33
CA GLY A 350 -33.29 0.19 -6.31
C GLY A 350 -32.87 0.45 -7.72
#